data_aa2d95ce62a49a5b66a506ce3bb3cd56
#
_entry.id   aa2d95ce62a49a5b66a506ce3bb3cd56
#
_cell.length_a   1.000
_cell.length_b   1.000
_cell.length_c   1.000
_cell.angle_alpha   90.00
_cell.angle_beta   90.00
_cell.angle_gamma   90.00
#
_symmetry.space_group_name_H-M   'P 1'
#
loop_
_entity.id
_entity.type
_entity.pdbx_description
1 polymer ?
#
loop_
_entity_poly.entity_id
_entity_poly.type
_entity_poly.pdbx_seq_one_letter_code
_entity_poly.pdbx_strand_id
1 'polypeptide(L)'
;MNVLVINGSPRKTGRTRMAASFIAKKHNGLLFDLSTRELPLFNGEEEQNELEDIKELKKMVSESDSVILLSPEYHNAMSGALKNALDFLSSEHFSHKPVGLIAIAGGGKGGINALNNMRTVMRGVYANAIAKQLILDPHCFDYDKKEIKEDPALLVDQLVEELEIYTEALKKISKN
;
A
#
# COMPACT_ATOMS: atom_id res chain seq x y z
N MET A 1 13.79 -0.09 9.75
CA MET A 1 12.84 -0.76 8.84
C MET A 1 12.76 0.00 7.52
N ASN A 2 12.97 -0.67 6.39
CA ASN A 2 12.74 -0.10 5.06
C ASN A 2 11.29 -0.33 4.67
N VAL A 3 10.43 0.67 4.79
CA VAL A 3 9.02 0.57 4.42
C VAL A 3 8.78 1.11 3.01
N LEU A 4 8.06 0.34 2.20
CA LEU A 4 7.55 0.79 0.91
C LEU A 4 6.08 1.19 1.06
N VAL A 5 5.75 2.41 0.66
CA VAL A 5 4.37 2.91 0.58
C VAL A 5 3.93 2.87 -0.88
N ILE A 6 2.82 2.18 -1.18
CA ILE A 6 2.26 2.11 -2.53
C ILE A 6 0.99 2.96 -2.59
N ASN A 7 1.03 4.05 -3.38
CA ASN A 7 -0.17 4.77 -3.76
C ASN A 7 -0.94 4.00 -4.81
N GLY A 8 -2.03 3.35 -4.42
CA GLY A 8 -2.90 2.55 -5.29
C GLY A 8 -3.90 3.36 -6.13
N SER A 9 -3.80 4.68 -6.17
CA SER A 9 -4.69 5.52 -6.97
C SER A 9 -4.03 5.98 -8.27
N PRO A 10 -4.69 5.85 -9.44
CA PRO A 10 -4.17 6.40 -10.68
C PRO A 10 -4.40 7.93 -10.81
N ARG A 11 -5.09 8.55 -9.84
CA ARG A 11 -5.42 9.97 -9.87
C ARG A 11 -4.23 10.81 -9.40
N LYS A 12 -3.73 11.71 -10.27
CA LYS A 12 -2.61 12.62 -9.98
C LYS A 12 -2.88 13.57 -8.80
N THR A 13 -4.14 13.93 -8.61
CA THR A 13 -4.59 14.76 -7.47
C THR A 13 -5.69 14.01 -6.72
N GLY A 14 -5.40 13.49 -5.55
CA GLY A 14 -6.39 12.72 -4.78
C GLY A 14 -5.90 12.43 -3.36
N ARG A 15 -6.86 12.14 -2.48
CA ARG A 15 -6.57 11.85 -1.07
C ARG A 15 -5.64 10.64 -0.87
N THR A 16 -5.74 9.63 -1.73
CA THR A 16 -4.87 8.44 -1.63
C THR A 16 -3.41 8.82 -1.85
N ARG A 17 -3.13 9.60 -2.89
CA ARG A 17 -1.78 10.10 -3.14
C ARG A 17 -1.28 11.01 -2.02
N MET A 18 -2.17 11.91 -1.54
CA MET A 18 -1.86 12.79 -0.42
C MET A 18 -1.46 11.99 0.82
N ALA A 19 -2.24 10.98 1.19
CA ALA A 19 -1.94 10.09 2.32
C ALA A 19 -0.64 9.32 2.11
N ALA A 20 -0.44 8.71 0.93
CA ALA A 20 0.76 7.94 0.63
C ALA A 20 2.02 8.80 0.71
N SER A 21 2.00 10.00 0.12
CA SER A 21 3.12 10.94 0.16
C SER A 21 3.41 11.43 1.60
N PHE A 22 2.36 11.72 2.38
CA PHE A 22 2.50 12.12 3.77
C PHE A 22 3.14 11.00 4.61
N ILE A 23 2.67 9.76 4.46
CA ILE A 23 3.18 8.60 5.21
C ILE A 23 4.63 8.32 4.84
N ALA A 24 4.94 8.27 3.54
CA ALA A 24 6.30 8.03 3.08
C ALA A 24 7.28 9.09 3.61
N LYS A 25 6.91 10.38 3.54
CA LYS A 25 7.73 11.48 4.07
C LYS A 25 7.91 11.41 5.58
N LYS A 26 6.82 11.19 6.33
CA LYS A 26 6.83 11.20 7.81
C LYS A 26 7.67 10.05 8.38
N HIS A 27 7.63 8.86 7.75
CA HIS A 27 8.29 7.66 8.23
C HIS A 27 9.55 7.29 7.44
N ASN A 28 10.11 8.22 6.65
CA ASN A 28 11.30 7.99 5.81
C ASN A 28 11.18 6.74 4.92
N GLY A 29 9.97 6.45 4.44
CA GLY A 29 9.67 5.33 3.56
C GLY A 29 9.88 5.66 2.08
N LEU A 30 10.02 4.61 1.27
CA LEU A 30 10.00 4.74 -0.18
C LEU A 30 8.55 4.87 -0.66
N LEU A 31 8.32 5.57 -1.77
CA LEU A 31 7.01 5.74 -2.37
C LEU A 31 7.00 5.17 -3.79
N PHE A 32 6.11 4.20 -4.07
CA PHE A 32 5.73 3.81 -5.42
C PHE A 32 4.36 4.41 -5.75
N ASP A 33 4.33 5.35 -6.69
CA ASP A 33 3.14 6.18 -6.98
C ASP A 33 2.50 5.80 -8.31
N LEU A 34 1.40 5.02 -8.28
CA LEU A 34 0.66 4.60 -9.48
C LEU A 34 0.00 5.76 -10.23
N SER A 35 -0.02 6.97 -9.68
CA SER A 35 -0.53 8.14 -10.40
C SER A 35 0.48 8.75 -11.38
N THR A 36 1.73 8.32 -11.29
CA THR A 36 2.86 8.81 -12.11
C THR A 36 3.52 7.71 -12.93
N ARG A 37 3.03 6.49 -12.84
CA ARG A 37 3.53 5.29 -13.55
C ARG A 37 2.50 4.78 -14.54
N GLU A 38 2.96 4.28 -15.67
CA GLU A 38 2.11 3.71 -16.72
C GLU A 38 2.31 2.18 -16.77
N LEU A 39 1.59 1.47 -15.90
CA LEU A 39 1.60 0.01 -15.94
C LEU A 39 0.59 -0.48 -16.97
N PRO A 40 0.99 -1.30 -17.96
CA PRO A 40 0.03 -1.93 -18.86
C PRO A 40 -0.91 -2.87 -18.08
N LEU A 41 -2.03 -3.22 -18.67
CA LEU A 41 -2.86 -4.27 -18.10
C LEU A 41 -2.07 -5.59 -18.14
N PHE A 42 -1.98 -6.24 -16.98
CA PHE A 42 -1.30 -7.53 -16.85
C PHE A 42 -1.95 -8.57 -17.75
N ASN A 43 -1.16 -9.23 -18.60
CA ASN A 43 -1.59 -10.26 -19.52
C ASN A 43 -0.83 -11.61 -19.35
N GLY A 44 0.13 -11.64 -18.41
CA GLY A 44 0.91 -12.84 -18.10
C GLY A 44 2.08 -13.11 -19.05
N GLU A 45 2.36 -12.25 -20.04
CA GLU A 45 3.47 -12.41 -20.96
C GLU A 45 4.79 -11.90 -20.36
N GLU A 46 5.90 -12.61 -20.66
CA GLU A 46 7.22 -12.33 -20.07
C GLU A 46 7.75 -10.96 -20.47
N GLU A 47 7.44 -10.49 -21.67
CA GLU A 47 7.87 -9.18 -22.18
C GLU A 47 7.44 -8.01 -21.30
N GLN A 48 6.31 -8.15 -20.60
CA GLN A 48 5.87 -7.13 -19.66
C GLN A 48 6.85 -6.94 -18.48
N ASN A 49 7.59 -7.99 -18.12
CA ASN A 49 8.57 -7.94 -17.04
C ASN A 49 9.79 -7.07 -17.38
N GLU A 50 10.02 -6.79 -18.67
CA GLU A 50 11.13 -5.96 -19.14
C GLU A 50 10.85 -4.44 -19.03
N LEU A 51 9.61 -4.06 -18.77
CA LEU A 51 9.22 -2.66 -18.61
C LEU A 51 9.82 -2.06 -17.32
N GLU A 52 10.40 -0.88 -17.42
CA GLU A 52 11.10 -0.22 -16.32
C GLU A 52 10.24 -0.04 -15.06
N ASP A 53 8.99 0.43 -15.20
CA ASP A 53 8.08 0.60 -14.07
C ASP A 53 7.73 -0.74 -13.38
N ILE A 54 7.68 -1.84 -14.14
CA ILE A 54 7.45 -3.19 -13.60
C ILE A 54 8.70 -3.70 -12.86
N LYS A 55 9.89 -3.54 -13.46
CA LYS A 55 11.17 -3.88 -12.81
C LYS A 55 11.34 -3.12 -11.50
N GLU A 56 11.07 -1.81 -11.53
CA GLU A 56 11.16 -0.97 -10.35
C GLU A 56 10.17 -1.39 -9.26
N LEU A 57 8.90 -1.68 -9.62
CA LEU A 57 7.90 -2.18 -8.68
C LEU A 57 8.37 -3.46 -8.00
N LYS A 58 8.79 -4.46 -8.79
CA LYS A 58 9.28 -5.75 -8.28
C LYS A 58 10.48 -5.57 -7.36
N LYS A 59 11.44 -4.77 -7.78
CA LYS A 59 12.65 -4.46 -7.02
C LYS A 59 12.30 -3.79 -5.68
N MET A 60 11.50 -2.72 -5.71
CA MET A 60 11.15 -1.98 -4.49
C MET A 60 10.37 -2.85 -3.50
N VAL A 61 9.44 -3.70 -3.98
CA VAL A 61 8.73 -4.64 -3.10
C VAL A 61 9.70 -5.68 -2.54
N SER A 62 10.58 -6.26 -3.34
CA SER A 62 11.53 -7.28 -2.88
C SER A 62 12.51 -6.74 -1.84
N GLU A 63 13.05 -5.54 -2.05
CA GLU A 63 14.06 -4.92 -1.18
C GLU A 63 13.48 -4.28 0.09
N SER A 64 12.16 -4.09 0.17
CA SER A 64 11.51 -3.54 1.36
C SER A 64 11.33 -4.60 2.45
N ASP A 65 11.47 -4.18 3.70
CA ASP A 65 11.19 -5.02 4.87
C ASP A 65 9.69 -5.23 5.09
N SER A 66 8.89 -4.23 4.70
CA SER A 66 7.43 -4.19 4.86
C SER A 66 6.81 -3.25 3.82
N VAL A 67 5.50 -3.41 3.59
CA VAL A 67 4.76 -2.62 2.61
C VAL A 67 3.52 -2.00 3.26
N ILE A 68 3.18 -0.77 2.89
CA ILE A 68 1.88 -0.15 3.19
C ILE A 68 1.15 0.05 1.87
N LEU A 69 0.00 -0.63 1.72
CA LEU A 69 -0.87 -0.47 0.57
C LEU A 69 -1.96 0.55 0.86
N LEU A 70 -2.06 1.57 0.03
CA LEU A 70 -3.17 2.51 0.07
C LEU A 70 -4.04 2.36 -1.17
N SER A 71 -5.34 2.20 -0.98
CA SER A 71 -6.30 2.15 -2.09
C SER A 71 -7.49 3.07 -1.87
N PRO A 72 -7.95 3.81 -2.88
CA PRO A 72 -9.31 4.32 -2.85
C PRO A 72 -10.28 3.15 -2.94
N GLU A 73 -11.46 3.29 -2.33
CA GLU A 73 -12.55 2.36 -2.58
C GLU A 73 -13.33 2.83 -3.81
N TYR A 74 -13.31 2.04 -4.88
CA TYR A 74 -14.11 2.23 -6.09
C TYR A 74 -15.09 1.07 -6.23
N HIS A 75 -16.39 1.40 -6.22
CA HIS A 75 -17.45 0.39 -6.39
C HIS A 75 -17.29 -0.83 -5.47
N ASN A 76 -17.04 -0.59 -4.18
CA ASN A 76 -16.86 -1.61 -3.14
C ASN A 76 -15.62 -2.53 -3.34
N ALA A 77 -14.57 -2.04 -3.99
CA ALA A 77 -13.31 -2.77 -4.15
C ALA A 77 -12.11 -1.83 -4.09
N MET A 78 -10.91 -2.42 -3.98
CA MET A 78 -9.69 -1.66 -4.25
C MET A 78 -9.70 -1.13 -5.69
N SER A 79 -8.87 -0.12 -5.98
CA SER A 79 -8.76 0.39 -7.35
C SER A 79 -8.24 -0.69 -8.31
N GLY A 80 -8.73 -0.65 -9.56
CA GLY A 80 -8.20 -1.50 -10.62
C GLY A 80 -6.70 -1.28 -10.87
N ALA A 81 -6.21 -0.05 -10.68
CA ALA A 81 -4.78 0.25 -10.81
C ALA A 81 -3.94 -0.48 -9.78
N LEU A 82 -4.36 -0.50 -8.50
CA LEU A 82 -3.65 -1.28 -7.48
C LEU A 82 -3.73 -2.77 -7.75
N LYS A 83 -4.92 -3.30 -8.09
CA LYS A 83 -5.08 -4.72 -8.40
C LYS A 83 -4.18 -5.12 -9.57
N ASN A 84 -4.15 -4.32 -10.64
CA ASN A 84 -3.27 -4.54 -11.78
C ASN A 84 -1.77 -4.54 -11.39
N ALA A 85 -1.34 -3.59 -10.56
CA ALA A 85 0.04 -3.57 -10.07
C ALA A 85 0.39 -4.82 -9.25
N LEU A 86 -0.55 -5.31 -8.43
CA LEU A 86 -0.36 -6.53 -7.63
C LEU A 86 -0.32 -7.80 -8.49
N ASP A 87 -0.91 -7.82 -9.68
CA ASP A 87 -0.88 -8.95 -10.59
C ASP A 87 0.52 -9.20 -11.21
N PHE A 88 1.39 -8.18 -11.24
CA PHE A 88 2.80 -8.33 -11.60
C PHE A 88 3.67 -8.90 -10.48
N LEU A 89 3.12 -9.05 -9.28
CA LEU A 89 3.83 -9.51 -8.09
C LEU A 89 3.36 -10.91 -7.68
N SER A 90 4.24 -11.66 -7.05
CA SER A 90 3.99 -13.04 -6.63
C SER A 90 4.37 -13.26 -5.17
N SER A 91 4.25 -14.50 -4.71
CA SER A 91 4.76 -14.93 -3.41
C SER A 91 6.27 -14.71 -3.24
N GLU A 92 7.05 -14.69 -4.31
CA GLU A 92 8.49 -14.39 -4.26
C GLU A 92 8.77 -12.99 -3.70
N HIS A 93 7.86 -12.05 -3.96
CA HIS A 93 7.99 -10.66 -3.49
C HIS A 93 7.41 -10.45 -2.09
N PHE A 94 6.38 -11.26 -1.73
CA PHE A 94 5.54 -11.00 -0.55
C PHE A 94 5.59 -12.06 0.54
N SER A 95 6.12 -13.28 0.30
CA SER A 95 6.11 -14.33 1.32
C SER A 95 6.62 -13.84 2.66
N HIS A 96 5.76 -13.99 3.67
CA HIS A 96 6.01 -13.58 5.06
C HIS A 96 6.23 -12.07 5.28
N LYS A 97 6.15 -11.24 4.25
CA LYS A 97 6.33 -9.80 4.39
C LYS A 97 5.15 -9.16 5.11
N PRO A 98 5.38 -8.37 6.18
CA PRO A 98 4.33 -7.61 6.85
C PRO A 98 3.75 -6.53 5.93
N VAL A 99 2.42 -6.43 5.90
CA VAL A 99 1.71 -5.45 5.07
C VAL A 99 0.66 -4.71 5.88
N GLY A 100 0.77 -3.39 5.93
CA GLY A 100 -0.25 -2.49 6.45
C GLY A 100 -1.26 -2.11 5.35
N LEU A 101 -2.54 -2.02 5.69
CA LEU A 101 -3.61 -1.72 4.75
C LEU A 101 -4.35 -0.45 5.14
N ILE A 102 -4.48 0.48 4.18
CA ILE A 102 -5.21 1.73 4.36
C ILE A 102 -6.17 1.93 3.18
N ALA A 103 -7.45 2.06 3.46
CA ALA A 103 -8.44 2.43 2.47
C ALA A 103 -8.78 3.92 2.56
N ILE A 104 -8.97 4.57 1.42
CA ILE A 104 -9.40 5.97 1.33
C ILE A 104 -10.83 6.00 0.86
N ALA A 105 -11.73 6.36 1.77
CA ALA A 105 -13.16 6.39 1.50
C ALA A 105 -13.61 7.69 0.80
N GLY A 106 -14.67 7.58 0.02
CA GLY A 106 -15.31 8.72 -0.66
C GLY A 106 -16.35 9.45 0.19
N GLY A 107 -16.79 8.81 1.27
CA GLY A 107 -17.80 9.31 2.21
C GLY A 107 -18.04 8.31 3.34
N GLY A 108 -18.58 8.76 4.45
CA GLY A 108 -18.53 8.23 5.81
C GLY A 108 -19.03 6.80 6.10
N LYS A 109 -19.08 5.88 5.15
CA LYS A 109 -19.40 4.45 5.37
C LYS A 109 -18.64 3.52 4.42
N GLY A 110 -17.70 4.04 3.65
CA GLY A 110 -16.91 3.26 2.69
C GLY A 110 -15.57 2.79 3.25
N GLY A 111 -14.80 2.06 2.45
CA GLY A 111 -13.43 1.65 2.73
C GLY A 111 -13.27 0.23 3.22
N ILE A 112 -14.27 -0.35 3.91
CA ILE A 112 -14.15 -1.69 4.49
C ILE A 112 -14.02 -2.79 3.42
N ASN A 113 -14.73 -2.65 2.30
CA ASN A 113 -14.69 -3.63 1.23
C ASN A 113 -13.34 -3.58 0.48
N ALA A 114 -12.77 -2.39 0.27
CA ALA A 114 -11.42 -2.26 -0.27
C ALA A 114 -10.37 -2.90 0.66
N LEU A 115 -10.47 -2.70 1.98
CA LEU A 115 -9.61 -3.36 2.98
C LEU A 115 -9.72 -4.89 2.90
N ASN A 116 -10.94 -5.42 2.91
CA ASN A 116 -11.18 -6.87 2.82
C ASN A 116 -10.64 -7.44 1.50
N ASN A 117 -10.82 -6.72 0.41
CA ASN A 117 -10.33 -7.10 -0.90
C ASN A 117 -8.78 -7.10 -0.95
N MET A 118 -8.12 -6.07 -0.44
CA MET A 118 -6.65 -6.04 -0.32
C MET A 118 -6.15 -7.18 0.58
N ARG A 119 -6.79 -7.44 1.73
CA ARG A 119 -6.44 -8.53 2.63
C ARG A 119 -6.53 -9.89 1.96
N THR A 120 -7.57 -10.11 1.15
CA THR A 120 -7.74 -11.35 0.38
C THR A 120 -6.61 -11.55 -0.62
N VAL A 121 -6.21 -10.49 -1.34
CA VAL A 121 -5.09 -10.55 -2.30
C VAL A 121 -3.77 -10.80 -1.56
N MET A 122 -3.53 -10.14 -0.43
CA MET A 122 -2.31 -10.36 0.36
C MET A 122 -2.19 -11.81 0.85
N ARG A 123 -3.31 -12.44 1.24
CA ARG A 123 -3.31 -13.87 1.55
C ARG A 123 -2.91 -14.72 0.34
N GLY A 124 -3.37 -14.35 -0.87
CA GLY A 124 -3.06 -15.07 -2.11
C GLY A 124 -1.58 -15.07 -2.48
N VAL A 125 -0.82 -14.05 -2.06
CA VAL A 125 0.62 -13.92 -2.26
C VAL A 125 1.45 -14.23 -1.00
N TYR A 126 0.84 -14.86 0.00
CA TYR A 126 1.48 -15.26 1.27
C TYR A 126 2.07 -14.12 2.11
N ALA A 127 1.57 -12.90 1.92
CA ALA A 127 1.93 -11.76 2.76
C ALA A 127 1.24 -11.83 4.14
N ASN A 128 1.86 -11.24 5.15
CA ASN A 128 1.28 -11.08 6.48
C ASN A 128 0.59 -9.71 6.59
N ALA A 129 -0.66 -9.59 6.13
CA ALA A 129 -1.45 -8.39 6.39
C ALA A 129 -1.68 -8.26 7.91
N ILE A 130 -1.07 -7.25 8.54
CA ILE A 130 -1.16 -7.03 9.98
C ILE A 130 -2.61 -6.79 10.44
N ALA A 131 -2.88 -6.97 11.73
CA ALA A 131 -4.24 -6.85 12.26
C ALA A 131 -4.78 -5.43 12.13
N LYS A 132 -3.97 -4.42 12.49
CA LYS A 132 -4.35 -3.03 12.35
C LYS A 132 -4.50 -2.63 10.89
N GLN A 133 -5.62 -2.00 10.58
CA GLN A 133 -5.93 -1.44 9.26
C GLN A 133 -6.72 -0.15 9.44
N LEU A 134 -6.66 0.76 8.48
CA LEU A 134 -7.27 2.08 8.61
C LEU A 134 -8.18 2.41 7.44
N ILE A 135 -9.20 3.20 7.73
CA ILE A 135 -10.01 3.91 6.74
C ILE A 135 -9.82 5.41 6.99
N LEU A 136 -9.44 6.13 5.95
CA LEU A 136 -9.33 7.59 6.01
C LEU A 136 -10.45 8.22 5.18
N ASP A 137 -11.38 8.85 5.87
CA ASP A 137 -12.50 9.60 5.29
C ASP A 137 -12.09 11.01 4.85
N PRO A 138 -12.92 11.73 4.06
CA PRO A 138 -12.61 13.09 3.61
C PRO A 138 -12.24 14.06 4.74
N HIS A 139 -12.85 13.93 5.92
CA HIS A 139 -12.60 14.81 7.06
C HIS A 139 -11.22 14.62 7.70
N CYS A 140 -10.52 13.50 7.38
CA CYS A 140 -9.17 13.21 7.87
C CYS A 140 -8.09 14.07 7.20
N PHE A 141 -8.43 14.83 6.16
CA PHE A 141 -7.44 15.54 5.32
C PHE A 141 -7.49 17.06 5.54
N ASP A 142 -6.31 17.66 5.55
CA ASP A 142 -6.08 19.09 5.40
C ASP A 142 -5.70 19.35 3.93
N TYR A 143 -6.63 19.92 3.18
CA TYR A 143 -6.45 20.11 1.73
C TYR A 143 -5.51 21.27 1.41
N ASP A 144 -5.38 22.26 2.29
CA ASP A 144 -4.51 23.40 2.10
C ASP A 144 -3.04 23.00 2.29
N LYS A 145 -2.78 22.21 3.34
CA LYS A 145 -1.45 21.67 3.62
C LYS A 145 -1.11 20.44 2.80
N LYS A 146 -2.11 19.81 2.17
CA LYS A 146 -2.00 18.52 1.48
C LYS A 146 -1.47 17.39 2.38
N GLU A 147 -1.98 17.32 3.60
CA GLU A 147 -1.55 16.41 4.65
C GLU A 147 -2.73 15.71 5.31
N ILE A 148 -2.44 14.66 6.08
CA ILE A 148 -3.39 14.06 7.01
C ILE A 148 -3.41 14.94 8.27
N LYS A 149 -4.61 15.22 8.81
CA LYS A 149 -4.76 15.96 10.07
C LYS A 149 -4.14 15.20 11.24
N GLU A 150 -3.87 15.91 12.33
CA GLU A 150 -3.13 15.40 13.48
C GLU A 150 -3.74 14.11 14.08
N ASP A 151 -5.01 14.10 14.46
CA ASP A 151 -5.64 12.92 15.06
C ASP A 151 -5.62 11.67 14.14
N PRO A 152 -6.04 11.74 12.86
CA PRO A 152 -5.87 10.60 11.95
C PRO A 152 -4.41 10.22 11.70
N ALA A 153 -3.46 11.17 11.75
CA ALA A 153 -2.05 10.88 11.60
C ALA A 153 -1.49 10.05 12.77
N LEU A 154 -1.99 10.24 13.99
CA LEU A 154 -1.64 9.38 15.13
C LEU A 154 -2.07 7.92 14.92
N LEU A 155 -3.23 7.70 14.29
CA LEU A 155 -3.66 6.34 13.93
C LEU A 155 -2.75 5.70 12.88
N VAL A 156 -2.24 6.51 11.94
CA VAL A 156 -1.24 6.06 10.96
C VAL A 156 0.06 5.70 11.66
N ASP A 157 0.53 6.51 12.61
CA ASP A 157 1.74 6.23 13.40
C ASP A 157 1.60 4.88 14.13
N GLN A 158 0.47 4.63 14.78
CA GLN A 158 0.19 3.36 15.44
C GLN A 158 0.16 2.16 14.47
N LEU A 159 -0.29 2.36 13.23
CA LEU A 159 -0.23 1.30 12.21
C LEU A 159 1.21 1.01 11.82
N VAL A 160 2.04 2.04 11.65
CA VAL A 160 3.46 1.89 11.32
C VAL A 160 4.22 1.24 12.48
N GLU A 161 3.95 1.63 13.72
CA GLU A 161 4.52 0.99 14.92
C GLU A 161 4.19 -0.51 14.99
N GLU A 162 2.93 -0.88 14.76
CA GLU A 162 2.55 -2.30 14.71
C GLU A 162 3.25 -3.02 13.55
N LEU A 163 3.34 -2.40 12.39
CA LEU A 163 4.05 -2.95 11.23
C LEU A 163 5.53 -3.20 11.54
N GLU A 164 6.18 -2.31 12.29
CA GLU A 164 7.56 -2.45 12.72
C GLU A 164 7.74 -3.64 13.67
N ILE A 165 6.83 -3.82 14.64
CA ILE A 165 6.84 -4.96 15.56
C ILE A 165 6.79 -6.29 14.80
N TYR A 166 5.88 -6.41 13.82
CA TYR A 166 5.79 -7.62 12.97
C TYR A 166 7.06 -7.82 12.14
N THR A 167 7.60 -6.74 11.58
CA THR A 167 8.82 -6.80 10.77
C THR A 167 10.00 -7.33 11.58
N GLU A 168 10.21 -6.81 12.78
CA GLU A 168 11.30 -7.25 13.64
C GLU A 168 11.11 -8.69 14.15
N ALA A 169 9.87 -9.09 14.44
CA ALA A 169 9.56 -10.46 14.86
C ALA A 169 9.88 -11.47 13.72
N LEU A 170 9.46 -11.17 12.50
CA LEU A 170 9.67 -12.06 11.34
C LEU A 170 11.15 -12.13 10.92
N LYS A 171 11.91 -11.03 11.02
CA LYS A 171 13.36 -11.05 10.80
C LYS A 171 14.10 -11.99 11.77
N LYS A 172 13.62 -12.12 13.00
CA LYS A 172 14.21 -13.05 13.98
C LYS A 172 13.91 -14.51 13.64
N ILE A 173 12.71 -14.79 13.13
CA ILE A 173 12.30 -16.15 12.74
C ILE A 173 13.07 -16.62 11.51
N SER A 174 13.30 -15.75 10.52
CA SER A 174 14.00 -16.08 9.27
C SER A 174 15.52 -16.30 9.44
N LYS A 175 16.09 -15.94 10.60
CA LYS A 175 17.52 -16.14 10.92
C LYS A 175 17.82 -17.45 11.65
N ASN A 176 16.79 -18.20 12.03
CA ASN A 176 16.87 -19.52 12.65
C ASN A 176 16.50 -20.62 11.65
#